data_374fe82f87827b5dc4fe7c5a5e8b089f
#
_entry.id   374fe82f87827b5dc4fe7c5a5e8b089f
#
_cell.length_a   1.000
_cell.length_b   1.000
_cell.length_c   1.000
_cell.angle_alpha   90.00
_cell.angle_beta   90.00
_cell.angle_gamma   90.00
#
_symmetry.space_group_name_H-M   'P 1'
#
loop_
_entity.id
_entity.type
_entity.pdbx_description
1 polymer ?
#
loop_
_entity_poly.entity_id
_entity_poly.type
_entity_poly.pdbx_seq_one_letter_code
_entity_poly.pdbx_strand_id
1 'polypeptide(L)'
;AERYKDYFLTNKILSSNQIKRMKHVELICEFMVSINNEGVINKKMALDKVMNASSISGKQVKELKEQCVRTLNRIKRMFPKLKTTRFCQLSDFYTLGVLFWKYERDGLILTDKHRNTLAFDLIRNFSSGVDEVRELQRRAKGIRPGQELYREYLLTVLQSTDEIKQRRK
;
A
#
# COMPACT_ATOMS: atom_id res chain seq x y z
N ALA A 1 -11.47 10.15 -4.55
CA ALA A 1 -11.03 8.95 -5.28
C ALA A 1 -10.76 9.27 -6.76
N GLU A 2 -11.64 10.01 -7.44
CA GLU A 2 -11.61 10.28 -8.89
C GLU A 2 -10.25 10.78 -9.39
N ARG A 3 -9.64 11.76 -8.70
CA ARG A 3 -8.35 12.38 -9.08
C ARG A 3 -7.16 11.41 -9.15
N TYR A 4 -7.30 10.19 -8.64
CA TYR A 4 -6.24 9.17 -8.66
C TYR A 4 -6.50 8.04 -9.66
N LYS A 5 -7.62 8.05 -10.38
CA LYS A 5 -7.97 7.00 -11.37
C LYS A 5 -6.86 6.78 -12.38
N ASP A 6 -6.39 7.86 -13.00
CA ASP A 6 -5.35 7.77 -14.03
C ASP A 6 -4.05 7.21 -13.46
N TYR A 7 -3.67 7.60 -12.24
CA TYR A 7 -2.51 7.06 -11.57
C TYR A 7 -2.65 5.56 -11.29
N PHE A 8 -3.81 5.13 -10.82
CA PHE A 8 -4.08 3.72 -10.56
C PHE A 8 -4.08 2.88 -11.85
N LEU A 9 -4.67 3.39 -12.91
CA LEU A 9 -4.69 2.72 -14.22
C LEU A 9 -3.28 2.65 -14.84
N THR A 10 -2.59 3.78 -14.93
CA THR A 10 -1.24 3.88 -15.51
C THR A 10 -0.24 2.98 -14.80
N ASN A 11 -0.35 2.87 -13.47
CA ASN A 11 0.51 2.01 -12.66
C ASN A 11 -0.01 0.59 -12.47
N LYS A 12 -1.12 0.20 -13.14
CA LYS A 12 -1.73 -1.14 -13.05
C LYS A 12 -2.11 -1.57 -11.63
N ILE A 13 -2.32 -0.60 -10.73
CA ILE A 13 -2.80 -0.85 -9.36
C ILE A 13 -4.25 -1.33 -9.41
N LEU A 14 -5.04 -0.75 -10.32
CA LEU A 14 -6.41 -1.15 -10.61
C LEU A 14 -6.60 -1.27 -12.13
N SER A 15 -7.35 -2.25 -12.55
CA SER A 15 -7.81 -2.40 -13.93
C SER A 15 -9.03 -1.52 -14.22
N SER A 16 -9.32 -1.29 -15.50
CA SER A 16 -10.52 -0.55 -15.93
C SER A 16 -11.81 -1.17 -15.39
N ASN A 17 -11.89 -2.51 -15.34
CA ASN A 17 -13.05 -3.22 -14.78
C ASN A 17 -13.18 -2.98 -13.26
N GLN A 18 -12.06 -2.93 -12.54
CA GLN A 18 -12.07 -2.62 -11.11
C GLN A 18 -12.47 -1.16 -10.85
N ILE A 19 -12.05 -0.22 -11.70
CA ILE A 19 -12.51 1.18 -11.63
C ILE A 19 -14.02 1.26 -11.86
N LYS A 20 -14.58 0.58 -12.87
CA LYS A 20 -16.03 0.52 -13.12
C LYS A 20 -16.79 -0.03 -11.91
N ARG A 21 -16.21 -0.95 -11.15
CA ARG A 21 -16.76 -1.52 -9.91
C ARG A 21 -16.44 -0.69 -8.66
N MET A 22 -16.03 0.56 -8.81
CA MET A 22 -15.74 1.49 -7.71
C MET A 22 -14.63 1.06 -6.74
N LYS A 23 -13.75 0.10 -7.13
CA LYS A 23 -12.64 -0.37 -6.30
C LYS A 23 -11.66 0.74 -5.88
N HIS A 24 -11.53 1.79 -6.67
CA HIS A 24 -10.74 2.97 -6.32
C HIS A 24 -11.34 3.76 -5.14
N VAL A 25 -12.67 3.77 -5.02
CA VAL A 25 -13.37 4.37 -3.87
C VAL A 25 -13.17 3.50 -2.64
N GLU A 26 -13.38 2.19 -2.77
CA GLU A 26 -13.17 1.23 -1.69
C GLU A 26 -11.73 1.32 -1.14
N LEU A 27 -10.71 1.34 -2.00
CA LEU A 27 -9.30 1.50 -1.60
C LEU A 27 -9.06 2.78 -0.81
N ILE A 28 -9.63 3.91 -1.24
CA ILE A 28 -9.51 5.19 -0.52
C ILE A 28 -10.20 5.13 0.83
N CYS A 29 -11.39 4.53 0.91
CA CYS A 29 -12.12 4.34 2.17
C CYS A 29 -11.32 3.44 3.13
N GLU A 30 -10.81 2.29 2.66
CA GLU A 30 -9.94 1.42 3.45
C GLU A 30 -8.73 2.18 4.01
N PHE A 31 -8.11 3.02 3.18
CA PHE A 31 -6.97 3.81 3.60
C PHE A 31 -7.35 4.88 4.65
N MET A 32 -8.47 5.59 4.46
CA MET A 32 -8.96 6.56 5.45
C MET A 32 -9.30 5.88 6.79
N VAL A 33 -9.90 4.69 6.76
CA VAL A 33 -10.18 3.91 7.99
C VAL A 33 -8.88 3.46 8.66
N SER A 34 -7.85 3.11 7.89
CA SER A 34 -6.52 2.78 8.42
C SER A 34 -5.86 3.97 9.11
N ILE A 35 -6.00 5.17 8.54
CA ILE A 35 -5.53 6.43 9.17
C ILE A 35 -6.26 6.64 10.49
N ASN A 36 -7.58 6.50 10.51
CA ASN A 36 -8.40 6.67 11.72
C ASN A 36 -8.04 5.66 12.82
N ASN A 37 -7.65 4.45 12.46
CA ASN A 37 -7.24 3.39 13.40
C ASN A 37 -5.72 3.35 13.64
N GLU A 38 -4.99 4.36 13.19
CA GLU A 38 -3.54 4.50 13.34
C GLU A 38 -2.71 3.30 12.84
N GLY A 39 -3.21 2.58 11.85
CA GLY A 39 -2.49 1.45 11.29
C GLY A 39 -3.29 0.55 10.36
N VAL A 40 -2.76 -0.63 10.11
CA VAL A 40 -3.41 -1.65 9.29
C VAL A 40 -4.67 -2.19 9.95
N ILE A 41 -5.69 -2.40 9.14
CA ILE A 41 -7.03 -2.86 9.56
C ILE A 41 -7.34 -4.24 8.95
N ASN A 42 -8.21 -4.99 9.62
CA ASN A 42 -8.97 -6.05 8.96
C ASN A 42 -10.06 -5.37 8.12
N LYS A 43 -9.87 -5.35 6.81
CA LYS A 43 -10.64 -4.52 5.86
C LYS A 43 -12.14 -4.70 6.00
N LYS A 44 -12.63 -5.94 5.96
CA LYS A 44 -14.06 -6.24 5.97
C LYS A 44 -14.73 -5.74 7.27
N MET A 45 -14.21 -6.16 8.40
CA MET A 45 -14.79 -5.80 9.71
C MET A 45 -14.69 -4.29 10.02
N ALA A 46 -13.59 -3.64 9.59
CA ALA A 46 -13.37 -2.23 9.90
C ALA A 46 -14.26 -1.32 9.05
N LEU A 47 -14.47 -1.63 7.77
CA LEU A 47 -15.38 -0.90 6.90
C LEU A 47 -16.83 -1.05 7.38
N ASP A 48 -17.28 -2.29 7.66
CA ASP A 48 -18.62 -2.56 8.18
C ASP A 48 -18.88 -1.80 9.49
N LYS A 49 -17.90 -1.78 10.40
CA LYS A 49 -17.98 -1.05 11.67
C LYS A 49 -18.14 0.46 11.44
N VAL A 50 -17.37 1.04 10.52
CA VAL A 50 -17.43 2.49 10.22
C VAL A 50 -18.72 2.85 9.51
N MET A 51 -19.21 2.01 8.61
CA MET A 51 -20.47 2.27 7.89
C MET A 51 -21.70 2.13 8.79
N ASN A 52 -21.66 1.24 9.79
CA ASN A 52 -22.76 1.02 10.73
C ASN A 52 -22.72 1.94 11.95
N ALA A 53 -21.58 2.54 12.26
CA ALA A 53 -21.46 3.46 13.36
C ALA A 53 -21.51 4.90 12.83
N SER A 54 -22.54 5.67 13.20
CA SER A 54 -22.65 7.12 12.97
C SER A 54 -21.61 7.94 13.75
N SER A 55 -20.41 7.35 13.97
CA SER A 55 -19.44 7.76 14.99
C SER A 55 -18.35 8.68 14.49
N ILE A 56 -18.25 8.94 13.17
CA ILE A 56 -17.23 9.83 12.61
C ILE A 56 -17.88 11.19 12.31
N SER A 57 -17.43 12.23 13.01
CA SER A 57 -17.93 13.59 12.78
C SER A 57 -17.49 14.12 11.41
N GLY A 58 -18.26 15.06 10.84
CA GLY A 58 -17.89 15.70 9.56
C GLY A 58 -16.50 16.35 9.60
N LYS A 59 -16.09 16.89 10.75
CA LYS A 59 -14.74 17.44 10.95
C LYS A 59 -13.66 16.35 10.82
N GLN A 60 -13.85 15.22 11.49
CA GLN A 60 -12.94 14.07 11.38
C GLN A 60 -12.83 13.55 9.94
N VAL A 61 -13.95 13.42 9.22
CA VAL A 61 -13.93 13.00 7.82
C VAL A 61 -13.09 13.95 6.96
N LYS A 62 -13.19 15.28 7.21
CA LYS A 62 -12.37 16.27 6.50
C LYS A 62 -10.87 16.09 6.79
N GLU A 63 -10.50 15.92 8.05
CA GLU A 63 -9.11 15.71 8.46
C GLU A 63 -8.52 14.41 7.89
N LEU A 64 -9.26 13.30 7.94
CA LEU A 64 -8.85 12.02 7.35
C LEU A 64 -8.67 12.12 5.83
N LYS A 65 -9.58 12.84 5.15
CA LYS A 65 -9.47 13.10 3.72
C LYS A 65 -8.22 13.91 3.38
N GLU A 66 -7.90 14.93 4.15
CA GLU A 66 -6.71 15.76 3.94
C GLU A 66 -5.42 14.95 4.13
N GLN A 67 -5.34 14.13 5.17
CA GLN A 67 -4.21 13.23 5.40
C GLN A 67 -4.06 12.21 4.26
N CYS A 68 -5.15 11.54 3.88
CA CYS A 68 -5.18 10.60 2.77
C CYS A 68 -4.69 11.24 1.45
N VAL A 69 -5.21 12.43 1.13
CA VAL A 69 -4.82 13.17 -0.08
C VAL A 69 -3.34 13.55 -0.05
N ARG A 70 -2.83 14.02 1.08
CA ARG A 70 -1.42 14.38 1.25
C ARG A 70 -0.51 13.19 1.00
N THR A 71 -0.78 12.07 1.65
CA THR A 71 0.01 10.84 1.51
C THR A 71 -0.02 10.29 0.08
N LEU A 72 -1.20 10.21 -0.54
CA LEU A 72 -1.31 9.72 -1.92
C LEU A 72 -0.63 10.65 -2.93
N ASN A 73 -0.70 11.96 -2.74
CA ASN A 73 0.03 12.91 -3.58
C ASN A 73 1.55 12.73 -3.45
N ARG A 74 2.03 12.41 -2.25
CA ARG A 74 3.45 12.12 -2.01
C ARG A 74 3.85 10.83 -2.72
N ILE A 75 3.10 9.74 -2.54
CA ILE A 75 3.35 8.47 -3.23
C ILE A 75 3.38 8.68 -4.75
N LYS A 76 2.40 9.39 -5.31
CA LYS A 76 2.36 9.70 -6.75
C LYS A 76 3.60 10.45 -7.22
N ARG A 77 4.12 11.37 -6.42
CA ARG A 77 5.33 12.15 -6.72
C ARG A 77 6.61 11.32 -6.65
N MET A 78 6.74 10.53 -5.58
CA MET A 78 7.93 9.70 -5.34
C MET A 78 8.00 8.49 -6.27
N PHE A 79 6.85 7.92 -6.60
CA PHE A 79 6.73 6.66 -7.34
C PHE A 79 5.84 6.82 -8.58
N PRO A 80 6.24 7.59 -9.58
CA PRO A 80 5.43 7.80 -10.78
C PRO A 80 5.26 6.54 -11.64
N LYS A 81 6.15 5.55 -11.49
CA LYS A 81 6.22 4.31 -12.30
C LYS A 81 6.16 3.05 -11.46
N LEU A 82 5.19 2.93 -10.54
CA LEU A 82 5.04 1.73 -9.68
C LEU A 82 4.77 0.43 -10.44
N LYS A 83 4.27 0.49 -11.68
CA LYS A 83 3.98 -0.68 -12.51
C LYS A 83 5.18 -1.61 -12.76
N THR A 84 6.40 -1.14 -12.50
CA THR A 84 7.64 -1.92 -12.62
C THR A 84 8.06 -2.58 -11.31
N THR A 85 7.24 -2.49 -10.28
CA THR A 85 7.49 -3.04 -8.94
C THR A 85 6.29 -3.86 -8.47
N ARG A 86 6.48 -4.69 -7.45
CA ARG A 86 5.38 -5.41 -6.78
C ARG A 86 4.31 -4.48 -6.19
N PHE A 87 4.69 -3.25 -5.87
CA PHE A 87 3.78 -2.25 -5.28
C PHE A 87 2.71 -1.74 -6.25
N CYS A 88 2.64 -2.27 -7.48
CA CYS A 88 1.45 -2.17 -8.32
C CYS A 88 0.35 -3.18 -7.93
N GLN A 89 0.63 -4.20 -7.11
CA GLN A 89 -0.40 -5.07 -6.55
C GLN A 89 -1.21 -4.30 -5.50
N LEU A 90 -2.54 -4.48 -5.51
CA LEU A 90 -3.44 -3.68 -4.67
C LEU A 90 -3.12 -3.76 -3.17
N SER A 91 -2.82 -4.97 -2.67
CA SER A 91 -2.45 -5.19 -1.26
C SER A 91 -1.13 -4.53 -0.90
N ASP A 92 -0.13 -4.62 -1.79
CA ASP A 92 1.19 -4.04 -1.57
C ASP A 92 1.13 -2.51 -1.66
N PHE A 93 0.32 -1.97 -2.59
CA PHE A 93 0.05 -0.53 -2.67
C PHE A 93 -0.64 0.02 -1.42
N TYR A 94 -1.64 -0.70 -0.90
CA TYR A 94 -2.29 -0.32 0.36
C TYR A 94 -1.28 -0.29 1.52
N THR A 95 -0.43 -1.31 1.64
CA THR A 95 0.62 -1.38 2.67
C THR A 95 1.61 -0.21 2.53
N LEU A 96 2.03 0.11 1.30
CA LEU A 96 2.85 1.28 1.00
C LEU A 96 2.17 2.58 1.46
N GLY A 97 0.86 2.72 1.20
CA GLY A 97 0.07 3.87 1.63
C GLY A 97 0.08 4.06 3.13
N VAL A 98 -0.20 3.00 3.90
CA VAL A 98 -0.20 3.05 5.37
C VAL A 98 1.19 3.35 5.92
N LEU A 99 2.25 2.76 5.35
CA LEU A 99 3.65 3.02 5.72
C LEU A 99 4.02 4.50 5.52
N PHE A 100 3.68 5.06 4.36
CA PHE A 100 3.98 6.47 4.06
C PHE A 100 3.19 7.44 4.93
N TRP A 101 1.94 7.12 5.23
CA TRP A 101 1.17 7.90 6.20
C TRP A 101 1.83 7.88 7.59
N LYS A 102 2.31 6.72 8.08
CA LYS A 102 3.04 6.62 9.35
C LYS A 102 4.30 7.47 9.34
N TYR A 103 5.09 7.40 8.28
CA TYR A 103 6.29 8.23 8.15
C TYR A 103 5.97 9.73 8.18
N GLU A 104 4.88 10.17 7.55
CA GLU A 104 4.44 11.56 7.63
C GLU A 104 4.01 11.95 9.04
N ARG A 105 3.26 11.10 9.70
CA ARG A 105 2.83 11.31 11.09
C ARG A 105 4.03 11.42 12.04
N ASP A 106 5.02 10.57 11.86
CA ASP A 106 6.22 10.49 12.70
C ASP A 106 7.28 11.55 12.30
N GLY A 107 6.94 12.49 11.40
CA GLY A 107 7.81 13.58 10.97
C GLY A 107 8.93 13.19 10.01
N LEU A 108 8.95 11.96 9.51
CA LEU A 108 9.92 11.48 8.52
C LEU A 108 9.53 11.96 7.12
N ILE A 109 9.94 13.18 6.77
CA ILE A 109 9.57 13.80 5.50
C ILE A 109 10.68 13.56 4.47
N LEU A 110 10.37 12.79 3.42
CA LEU A 110 11.21 12.62 2.24
C LEU A 110 10.81 13.67 1.19
N THR A 111 11.44 14.84 1.20
CA THR A 111 11.12 15.95 0.28
C THR A 111 12.12 16.12 -0.85
N ASP A 112 13.32 15.60 -0.68
CA ASP A 112 14.43 15.73 -1.61
C ASP A 112 14.26 14.80 -2.83
N LYS A 113 14.51 15.31 -4.03
CA LYS A 113 14.45 14.56 -5.29
C LYS A 113 15.42 13.36 -5.29
N HIS A 114 16.62 13.54 -4.77
CA HIS A 114 17.62 12.45 -4.68
C HIS A 114 17.13 11.33 -3.77
N ARG A 115 16.59 11.66 -2.59
CA ARG A 115 16.01 10.67 -1.66
C ARG A 115 14.79 9.95 -2.26
N ASN A 116 13.98 10.65 -3.07
CA ASN A 116 12.88 10.03 -3.80
C ASN A 116 13.39 8.98 -4.81
N THR A 117 14.49 9.25 -5.50
CA THR A 117 15.12 8.28 -6.42
C THR A 117 15.64 7.07 -5.66
N LEU A 118 16.37 7.29 -4.56
CA LEU A 118 16.84 6.19 -3.70
C LEU A 118 15.68 5.35 -3.15
N ALA A 119 14.61 5.97 -2.68
CA ALA A 119 13.43 5.26 -2.20
C ALA A 119 12.78 4.40 -3.31
N PHE A 120 12.72 4.92 -4.55
CA PHE A 120 12.22 4.15 -5.68
C PHE A 120 13.14 2.98 -6.02
N ASP A 121 14.44 3.18 -6.02
CA ASP A 121 15.42 2.11 -6.27
C ASP A 121 15.37 1.04 -5.19
N LEU A 122 15.19 1.42 -3.93
CA LEU A 122 15.02 0.47 -2.82
C LEU A 122 13.78 -0.43 -3.02
N ILE A 123 12.61 0.15 -3.31
CA ILE A 123 11.39 -0.67 -3.53
C ILE A 123 11.48 -1.51 -4.81
N ARG A 124 12.19 -1.05 -5.83
CA ARG A 124 12.44 -1.80 -7.06
C ARG A 124 13.35 -3.00 -6.78
N ASN A 125 14.46 -2.78 -6.08
CA ASN A 125 15.39 -3.84 -5.71
C ASN A 125 14.74 -4.86 -4.77
N PHE A 126 13.96 -4.39 -3.79
CA PHE A 126 13.16 -5.26 -2.95
C PHE A 126 12.19 -6.12 -3.76
N SER A 127 11.47 -5.51 -4.71
CA SER A 127 10.55 -6.25 -5.60
C SER A 127 11.27 -7.33 -6.38
N SER A 128 12.44 -7.02 -6.96
CA SER A 128 13.25 -7.98 -7.71
C SER A 128 13.72 -9.14 -6.82
N GLY A 129 14.15 -8.85 -5.58
CA GLY A 129 14.54 -9.90 -4.62
C GLY A 129 13.38 -10.83 -4.26
N VAL A 130 12.19 -10.29 -4.06
CA VAL A 130 10.98 -11.11 -3.80
C VAL A 130 10.61 -11.98 -5.01
N ASP A 131 10.69 -11.43 -6.22
CA ASP A 131 10.40 -12.18 -7.45
C ASP A 131 11.42 -13.28 -7.70
N GLU A 132 12.70 -13.05 -7.40
CA GLU A 132 13.76 -14.08 -7.46
C GLU A 132 13.46 -15.24 -6.48
N VAL A 133 13.14 -14.93 -5.22
CA VAL A 133 12.80 -15.95 -4.22
C VAL A 133 11.56 -16.74 -4.65
N ARG A 134 10.54 -16.08 -5.20
CA ARG A 134 9.34 -16.72 -5.72
C ARG A 134 9.69 -17.72 -6.85
N GLU A 135 10.60 -17.34 -7.74
CA GLU A 135 11.02 -18.21 -8.83
C GLU A 135 11.86 -19.39 -8.33
N LEU A 136 12.74 -19.20 -7.34
CA LEU A 136 13.47 -20.29 -6.69
C LEU A 136 12.52 -21.29 -6.03
N GLN A 137 11.52 -20.83 -5.31
CA GLN A 137 10.50 -21.70 -4.70
C GLN A 137 9.72 -22.50 -5.77
N ARG A 138 9.35 -21.85 -6.87
CA ARG A 138 8.64 -22.51 -7.97
C ARG A 138 9.46 -23.62 -8.62
N ARG A 139 10.80 -23.48 -8.61
CA ARG A 139 11.75 -24.50 -9.11
C ARG A 139 12.20 -25.49 -8.04
N ALA A 140 11.58 -25.49 -6.88
CA ALA A 140 11.97 -26.31 -5.71
C ALA A 140 13.45 -26.14 -5.31
N LYS A 141 14.03 -24.95 -5.51
CA LYS A 141 15.39 -24.60 -5.12
C LYS A 141 15.39 -23.88 -3.77
N GLY A 142 16.44 -24.09 -2.96
CA GLY A 142 16.67 -23.34 -1.73
C GLY A 142 16.90 -21.85 -2.00
N ILE A 143 16.62 -21.03 -1.00
CA ILE A 143 16.97 -19.60 -1.01
C ILE A 143 18.46 -19.41 -0.77
N ARG A 144 19.02 -18.32 -1.29
CA ARG A 144 20.42 -17.95 -1.05
C ARG A 144 20.55 -17.20 0.28
N PRO A 145 21.74 -17.20 0.91
CA PRO A 145 22.01 -16.36 2.07
C PRO A 145 21.68 -14.89 1.80
N GLY A 146 21.02 -14.22 2.75
CA GLY A 146 20.58 -12.84 2.63
C GLY A 146 19.21 -12.64 1.96
N GLN A 147 18.53 -13.73 1.56
CA GLN A 147 17.18 -13.67 0.96
C GLN A 147 16.05 -13.98 1.95
N GLU A 148 16.36 -14.12 3.24
CA GLU A 148 15.42 -14.50 4.29
C GLU A 148 14.27 -13.49 4.40
N LEU A 149 14.58 -12.19 4.34
CA LEU A 149 13.59 -11.10 4.38
C LEU A 149 12.58 -11.19 3.22
N TYR A 150 13.06 -11.46 2.01
CA TYR A 150 12.20 -11.61 0.84
C TYR A 150 11.30 -12.84 0.93
N ARG A 151 11.82 -13.93 1.48
CA ARG A 151 11.05 -15.16 1.74
C ARG A 151 9.97 -14.91 2.78
N GLU A 152 10.30 -14.27 3.90
CA GLU A 152 9.33 -13.94 4.94
C GLU A 152 8.21 -13.05 4.40
N TYR A 153 8.57 -12.02 3.65
CA TYR A 153 7.59 -11.16 2.98
C TYR A 153 6.69 -11.96 2.04
N LEU A 154 7.27 -12.84 1.20
CA LEU A 154 6.52 -13.65 0.26
C LEU A 154 5.53 -14.60 0.96
N LEU A 155 5.94 -15.25 2.03
CA LEU A 155 5.07 -16.09 2.86
C LEU A 155 3.92 -15.28 3.47
N THR A 156 4.20 -14.09 3.99
CA THR A 156 3.21 -13.17 4.55
C THR A 156 2.16 -12.77 3.50
N VAL A 157 2.58 -12.49 2.27
CA VAL A 157 1.68 -12.11 1.17
C VAL A 157 0.85 -13.28 0.65
N LEU A 158 1.40 -14.50 0.61
CA LEU A 158 0.71 -15.69 0.15
C LEU A 158 -0.34 -16.21 1.16
N GLN A 159 -0.11 -15.98 2.47
CA GLN A 159 -0.96 -16.50 3.53
C GLN A 159 -2.16 -15.62 3.88
N SER A 160 -2.49 -14.62 3.10
CA SER A 160 -3.56 -13.63 3.35
C SER A 160 -3.05 -12.31 3.97
N THR A 161 -2.84 -11.35 3.12
CA THR A 161 -2.43 -9.99 3.51
C THR A 161 -3.51 -9.20 4.26
N ASP A 162 -4.68 -9.78 4.44
CA ASP A 162 -5.83 -9.10 5.06
C ASP A 162 -5.88 -9.24 6.59
N GLU A 163 -5.03 -10.10 7.16
CA GLU A 163 -4.93 -10.25 8.61
C GLU A 163 -3.91 -9.28 9.22
N ILE A 164 -4.33 -8.60 10.30
CA ILE A 164 -3.51 -7.60 11.01
C ILE A 164 -2.16 -8.16 11.47
N LYS A 165 -2.13 -9.43 11.89
CA LYS A 165 -0.92 -10.11 12.37
C LYS A 165 0.17 -10.21 11.31
N GLN A 166 -0.20 -10.36 10.04
CA GLN A 166 0.73 -10.54 8.94
C GLN A 166 1.27 -9.22 8.40
N ARG A 167 0.52 -8.14 8.54
CA ARG A 167 0.95 -6.79 8.12
C ARG A 167 1.82 -6.06 9.14
N ARG A 168 1.91 -6.58 10.36
CA ARG A 168 2.72 -6.01 11.44
C ARG A 168 4.12 -6.61 11.56
N LYS A 169 4.39 -7.71 10.87
CA LYS A 169 5.73 -8.27 10.73
C LYS A 169 6.50 -7.50 9.65
#